data_f61ca4d6dd29dc6b56e99254b6023fd6
#
_entry.id   f61ca4d6dd29dc6b56e99254b6023fd6
#
_cell.length_a   1.000
_cell.length_b   1.000
_cell.length_c   1.000
_cell.angle_alpha   90.00
_cell.angle_beta   90.00
_cell.angle_gamma   90.00
#
_symmetry.space_group_name_H-M   'P 1'
#
loop_
_entity.id
_entity.type
_entity.pdbx_description
1 polymer ?
#
loop_
_entity_poly.entity_id
_entity_poly.type
_entity_poly.pdbx_seq_one_letter_code
_entity_poly.pdbx_strand_id
1 'polypeptide(L)'
;MKPRAKRPDARNVELPSHFRPHPWHGLDPGREAPEVVDAFIEMTPFDLMKYEVDKASGYVRVDRPQRLSSNVPALYGFIPRTYCGPHVGARVAPGTHGDGDPLDICVLSERPISRAEILIRSRVVGGLQMVDHGEADDKIIAVLANDDVFGDVRRIEDLPPAMIERLEHYFLAYKSRPRMKSPALVHQVYGRRHAVAVVRAAMQDYRDRFGG
;
A
#
# COMPACT_ATOMS: atom_id res chain seq x y z
N MET A 1 36.38 1.39 15.67
CA MET A 1 35.97 1.63 14.26
C MET A 1 35.66 0.28 13.64
N LYS A 2 34.41 -0.07 13.38
CA LYS A 2 34.02 -1.32 12.70
C LYS A 2 34.33 -1.17 11.19
N PRO A 3 34.89 -2.18 10.53
CA PRO A 3 35.15 -2.09 9.10
C PRO A 3 33.87 -1.98 8.32
N ARG A 4 33.79 -0.98 7.45
CA ARG A 4 32.68 -0.72 6.53
C ARG A 4 32.61 -1.91 5.55
N ALA A 5 31.49 -2.63 5.53
CA ALA A 5 31.27 -3.70 4.59
C ALA A 5 31.48 -3.18 3.15
N LYS A 6 32.34 -3.85 2.38
CA LYS A 6 32.54 -3.53 0.96
C LYS A 6 31.21 -3.71 0.23
N ARG A 7 30.77 -2.65 -0.46
CA ARG A 7 29.66 -2.76 -1.42
C ARG A 7 30.08 -3.80 -2.47
N PRO A 8 29.19 -4.71 -2.88
CA PRO A 8 29.49 -5.63 -3.99
C PRO A 8 29.84 -4.81 -5.24
N ASP A 9 30.84 -5.28 -5.96
CA ASP A 9 31.33 -4.63 -7.19
C ASP A 9 30.19 -4.64 -8.23
N ALA A 10 29.69 -3.46 -8.55
CA ALA A 10 28.56 -3.27 -9.48
C ALA A 10 28.89 -3.72 -10.93
N ARG A 11 30.14 -4.10 -11.21
CA ARG A 11 30.62 -4.45 -12.56
C ARG A 11 30.26 -5.86 -13.03
N ASN A 12 29.74 -6.73 -12.14
CA ASN A 12 29.36 -8.12 -12.46
C ASN A 12 27.87 -8.41 -12.23
N VAL A 13 27.04 -7.39 -12.15
CA VAL A 13 25.60 -7.61 -12.26
C VAL A 13 25.29 -7.68 -13.75
N GLU A 14 25.19 -8.89 -14.30
CA GLU A 14 24.44 -9.07 -15.54
C GLU A 14 23.05 -8.53 -15.26
N LEU A 15 22.79 -7.31 -15.72
CA LEU A 15 21.45 -6.73 -15.71
C LEU A 15 20.66 -7.53 -16.74
N PRO A 16 19.75 -8.44 -16.33
CA PRO A 16 18.89 -9.09 -17.28
C PRO A 16 17.97 -8.01 -17.81
N SER A 17 18.17 -7.67 -19.06
CA SER A 17 17.32 -6.82 -19.87
C SER A 17 17.28 -5.32 -19.52
N HIS A 18 17.29 -4.51 -20.53
CA HIS A 18 17.10 -3.07 -20.55
C HIS A 18 15.65 -2.64 -20.18
N PHE A 19 14.88 -3.50 -19.51
CA PHE A 19 13.47 -3.29 -19.19
C PHE A 19 13.28 -2.98 -17.71
N ARG A 20 12.55 -1.92 -17.44
CA ARG A 20 12.05 -1.64 -16.10
C ARG A 20 11.09 -2.76 -15.68
N PRO A 21 11.30 -3.43 -14.54
CA PRO A 21 10.38 -4.46 -14.08
C PRO A 21 8.98 -3.85 -13.85
N HIS A 22 7.96 -4.64 -14.18
CA HIS A 22 6.58 -4.25 -13.92
C HIS A 22 6.39 -4.04 -12.41
N PRO A 23 5.90 -2.88 -11.93
CA PRO A 23 5.83 -2.60 -10.49
C PRO A 23 5.03 -3.63 -9.69
N TRP A 24 3.96 -4.15 -10.24
CA TRP A 24 3.13 -5.16 -9.58
C TRP A 24 3.75 -6.56 -9.63
N HIS A 25 4.18 -7.00 -10.82
CA HIS A 25 4.57 -8.40 -11.06
C HIS A 25 6.08 -8.64 -11.02
N GLY A 26 6.87 -7.62 -11.30
CA GLY A 26 8.32 -7.73 -11.46
C GLY A 26 9.14 -7.29 -10.24
N LEU A 27 8.51 -6.65 -9.25
CA LEU A 27 9.16 -6.26 -8.00
C LEU A 27 8.85 -7.28 -6.90
N ASP A 28 9.73 -7.35 -5.90
CA ASP A 28 9.57 -8.23 -4.74
C ASP A 28 8.84 -7.48 -3.61
N PRO A 29 7.95 -8.12 -2.84
CA PRO A 29 7.28 -7.49 -1.71
C PRO A 29 8.21 -7.23 -0.51
N GLY A 30 9.46 -7.63 -0.60
CA GLY A 30 10.46 -7.49 0.45
C GLY A 30 10.73 -8.78 1.23
N ARG A 31 11.99 -8.95 1.64
CA ARG A 31 12.46 -10.18 2.32
C ARG A 31 11.82 -10.43 3.68
N GLU A 32 11.33 -9.38 4.33
CA GLU A 32 10.69 -9.45 5.65
C GLU A 32 9.16 -9.35 5.57
N ALA A 33 8.60 -9.49 4.34
CA ALA A 33 7.16 -9.55 4.17
C ALA A 33 6.59 -10.80 4.89
N PRO A 34 5.45 -10.67 5.54
CA PRO A 34 4.48 -9.56 5.52
C PRO A 34 4.67 -8.49 6.61
N GLU A 35 5.69 -8.56 7.47
CA GLU A 35 5.87 -7.67 8.61
C GLU A 35 6.53 -6.32 8.24
N VAL A 36 7.50 -6.37 7.32
CA VAL A 36 8.12 -5.22 6.68
C VAL A 36 8.12 -5.47 5.18
N VAL A 37 7.49 -4.58 4.45
CA VAL A 37 7.25 -4.72 3.01
C VAL A 37 7.94 -3.61 2.22
N ASP A 38 8.23 -3.88 0.96
CA ASP A 38 8.61 -2.87 -0.01
C ASP A 38 7.32 -2.40 -0.72
N ALA A 39 6.93 -1.15 -0.48
CA ALA A 39 5.75 -0.54 -1.08
C ALA A 39 6.12 0.25 -2.34
N PHE A 40 5.41 0.04 -3.44
CA PHE A 40 5.49 0.90 -4.62
C PHE A 40 4.53 2.06 -4.46
N ILE A 41 5.05 3.29 -4.47
CA ILE A 41 4.27 4.51 -4.25
C ILE A 41 3.80 5.09 -5.57
N GLU A 42 2.48 5.24 -5.70
CA GLU A 42 1.82 5.84 -6.87
C GLU A 42 1.49 7.32 -6.64
N MET A 43 1.21 7.69 -5.40
CA MET A 43 0.77 9.02 -5.02
C MET A 43 1.46 9.53 -3.75
N THR A 44 1.64 10.83 -3.72
CA THR A 44 2.12 11.57 -2.57
C THR A 44 1.02 12.49 -2.00
N PRO A 45 1.18 13.03 -0.78
CA PRO A 45 0.24 14.01 -0.22
C PRO A 45 0.12 15.31 -1.01
N PHE A 46 0.99 15.54 -2.01
CA PHE A 46 1.00 16.75 -2.83
C PHE A 46 0.25 16.59 -4.16
N ASP A 47 -0.19 15.38 -4.49
CA ASP A 47 -0.81 15.10 -5.78
C ASP A 47 -2.29 15.51 -5.78
N LEU A 48 -2.65 16.36 -6.73
CA LEU A 48 -4.02 16.79 -7.00
C LEU A 48 -4.77 15.83 -7.96
N MET A 49 -4.04 14.91 -8.55
CA MET A 49 -4.56 13.88 -9.45
C MET A 49 -4.43 12.52 -8.76
N LYS A 50 -5.40 11.63 -9.00
CA LYS A 50 -5.20 10.22 -8.69
C LYS A 50 -4.37 9.61 -9.80
N TYR A 51 -3.27 8.97 -9.40
CA TYR A 51 -2.43 8.15 -10.25
C TYR A 51 -2.61 6.68 -9.88
N GLU A 52 -2.44 5.81 -10.84
CA GLU A 52 -2.45 4.35 -10.66
C GLU A 52 -1.52 3.67 -11.67
N VAL A 53 -1.00 2.52 -11.33
CA VAL A 53 -0.24 1.68 -12.27
C VAL A 53 -1.21 1.06 -13.28
N ASP A 54 -0.95 1.30 -14.56
CA ASP A 54 -1.62 0.57 -15.63
C ASP A 54 -1.21 -0.90 -15.57
N LYS A 55 -2.19 -1.78 -15.35
CA LYS A 55 -1.97 -3.20 -15.07
C LYS A 55 -1.35 -3.97 -16.24
N ALA A 56 -1.45 -3.45 -17.45
CA ALA A 56 -0.89 -4.10 -18.63
C ALA A 56 0.54 -3.66 -18.93
N SER A 57 0.83 -2.37 -18.75
CA SER A 57 2.13 -1.79 -19.13
C SER A 57 3.08 -1.59 -17.95
N GLY A 58 2.55 -1.51 -16.70
CA GLY A 58 3.31 -1.19 -15.52
C GLY A 58 3.73 0.29 -15.39
N TYR A 59 3.27 1.15 -16.29
CA TYR A 59 3.51 2.59 -16.15
C TYR A 59 2.45 3.24 -15.27
N VAL A 60 2.86 4.24 -14.49
CA VAL A 60 1.91 5.09 -13.76
C VAL A 60 1.18 5.97 -14.75
N ARG A 61 -0.14 6.02 -14.64
CA ARG A 61 -1.02 6.86 -15.46
C ARG A 61 -1.94 7.70 -14.59
N VAL A 62 -2.49 8.76 -15.17
CA VAL A 62 -3.56 9.53 -14.54
C VAL A 62 -4.86 8.74 -14.61
N ASP A 63 -5.47 8.46 -13.46
CA ASP A 63 -6.84 7.93 -13.38
C ASP A 63 -7.87 9.09 -13.45
N ARG A 64 -7.82 10.02 -12.50
CA ARG A 64 -8.75 11.13 -12.44
C ARG A 64 -8.24 12.27 -11.53
N PRO A 65 -8.82 13.48 -11.63
CA PRO A 65 -8.63 14.51 -10.61
C PRO A 65 -9.15 14.05 -9.25
N GLN A 66 -8.53 14.50 -8.16
CA GLN A 66 -9.12 14.43 -6.83
C GLN A 66 -10.43 15.20 -6.83
N ARG A 67 -11.53 14.54 -6.42
CA ARG A 67 -12.89 15.08 -6.59
C ARG A 67 -13.26 16.14 -5.56
N LEU A 68 -12.64 16.07 -4.40
CA LEU A 68 -12.84 16.98 -3.28
C LEU A 68 -11.56 17.72 -2.97
N SER A 69 -11.64 18.65 -2.02
CA SER A 69 -10.48 19.42 -1.55
C SER A 69 -9.47 18.62 -0.71
N SER A 70 -9.75 17.35 -0.42
CA SER A 70 -8.90 16.49 0.39
C SER A 70 -7.90 15.75 -0.49
N ASN A 71 -6.61 15.90 -0.20
CA ASN A 71 -5.55 15.05 -0.75
C ASN A 71 -5.34 13.84 0.15
N VAL A 72 -4.76 12.76 -0.40
CA VAL A 72 -4.38 11.60 0.40
C VAL A 72 -3.40 12.05 1.49
N PRO A 73 -3.64 11.75 2.77
CA PRO A 73 -2.82 12.32 3.86
C PRO A 73 -1.55 11.51 4.16
N ALA A 74 -1.15 10.60 3.27
CA ALA A 74 0.02 9.74 3.37
C ALA A 74 0.57 9.44 1.98
N LEU A 75 1.75 8.85 1.89
CA LEU A 75 2.18 8.19 0.67
C LEU A 75 1.24 7.03 0.40
N TYR A 76 0.77 6.90 -0.83
CA TYR A 76 -0.20 5.88 -1.21
C TYR A 76 0.30 5.08 -2.41
N GLY A 77 0.06 3.80 -2.38
CA GLY A 77 0.41 2.87 -3.43
C GLY A 77 0.04 1.45 -3.04
N PHE A 78 0.79 0.47 -3.47
CA PHE A 78 0.49 -0.94 -3.23
C PHE A 78 1.73 -1.76 -2.87
N ILE A 79 1.49 -2.96 -2.37
CA ILE A 79 2.54 -3.95 -2.10
C ILE A 79 2.69 -4.82 -3.35
N PRO A 80 3.88 -4.89 -4.00
CA PRO A 80 4.14 -5.77 -5.13
C PRO A 80 3.80 -7.24 -4.82
N ARG A 81 3.44 -8.00 -5.86
CA ARG A 81 3.08 -9.43 -5.78
C ARG A 81 2.05 -9.73 -4.68
N THR A 82 1.06 -8.86 -4.55
CA THR A 82 -0.16 -9.08 -3.78
C THR A 82 -1.37 -9.01 -4.71
N TYR A 83 -2.46 -9.64 -4.31
CA TYR A 83 -3.72 -9.63 -5.04
C TYR A 83 -4.88 -9.71 -4.04
N CYS A 84 -5.84 -8.82 -4.13
CA CYS A 84 -7.05 -8.87 -3.32
C CYS A 84 -8.04 -9.84 -3.97
N GLY A 85 -7.95 -11.09 -3.57
CA GLY A 85 -8.75 -12.20 -4.07
C GLY A 85 -9.62 -12.87 -2.99
N PRO A 86 -9.91 -14.17 -3.13
CA PRO A 86 -10.78 -14.88 -2.21
C PRO A 86 -10.27 -14.95 -0.75
N HIS A 87 -8.95 -15.08 -0.54
CA HIS A 87 -8.39 -15.15 0.80
C HIS A 87 -8.48 -13.80 1.53
N VAL A 88 -8.32 -12.67 0.81
CA VAL A 88 -8.53 -11.33 1.35
C VAL A 88 -10.01 -11.11 1.63
N GLY A 89 -10.89 -11.40 0.68
CA GLY A 89 -12.35 -11.26 0.83
C GLY A 89 -12.92 -12.02 2.02
N ALA A 90 -12.47 -13.26 2.22
CA ALA A 90 -12.90 -14.09 3.34
C ALA A 90 -12.55 -13.54 4.74
N ARG A 91 -11.66 -12.53 4.82
CA ARG A 91 -11.33 -11.84 6.08
C ARG A 91 -12.34 -10.76 6.43
N VAL A 92 -13.09 -10.27 5.47
CA VAL A 92 -14.19 -9.30 5.72
C VAL A 92 -15.44 -10.03 6.14
N ALA A 93 -15.93 -10.95 5.29
CA ALA A 93 -17.07 -11.81 5.59
C ALA A 93 -17.05 -13.05 4.68
N PRO A 94 -17.67 -14.17 5.09
CA PRO A 94 -17.85 -15.33 4.22
C PRO A 94 -18.58 -14.95 2.92
N GLY A 95 -18.00 -15.32 1.78
CA GLY A 95 -18.57 -15.03 0.46
C GLY A 95 -18.24 -13.65 -0.11
N THR A 96 -17.52 -12.80 0.64
CA THR A 96 -16.97 -11.55 0.10
C THR A 96 -15.79 -11.86 -0.81
N HIS A 97 -15.67 -11.13 -1.91
CA HIS A 97 -14.51 -11.18 -2.80
C HIS A 97 -13.66 -9.93 -2.63
N GLY A 98 -12.37 -10.01 -2.92
CA GLY A 98 -11.53 -8.85 -3.10
C GLY A 98 -11.79 -8.18 -4.45
N ASP A 99 -11.33 -6.95 -4.61
CA ASP A 99 -11.54 -6.11 -5.81
C ASP A 99 -10.69 -6.52 -7.03
N GLY A 100 -9.81 -7.51 -6.86
CA GLY A 100 -8.93 -7.99 -7.93
C GLY A 100 -7.72 -7.10 -8.23
N ASP A 101 -7.40 -6.20 -7.32
CA ASP A 101 -6.28 -5.27 -7.41
C ASP A 101 -5.12 -5.67 -6.48
N PRO A 102 -3.90 -5.10 -6.64
CA PRO A 102 -2.86 -5.25 -5.64
C PRO A 102 -3.31 -4.64 -4.31
N LEU A 103 -2.79 -5.17 -3.20
CA LEU A 103 -3.16 -4.70 -1.87
C LEU A 103 -2.61 -3.31 -1.60
N ASP A 104 -3.49 -2.36 -1.36
CA ASP A 104 -3.20 -0.96 -1.10
C ASP A 104 -2.46 -0.74 0.23
N ILE A 105 -1.57 0.25 0.23
CA ILE A 105 -0.81 0.65 1.41
C ILE A 105 -0.69 2.17 1.54
N CYS A 106 -0.89 2.65 2.77
CA CYS A 106 -0.58 4.02 3.19
C CYS A 106 0.69 4.02 4.01
N VAL A 107 1.73 4.75 3.59
CA VAL A 107 2.99 4.85 4.32
C VAL A 107 3.14 6.23 4.93
N LEU A 108 3.28 6.26 6.25
CA LEU A 108 3.53 7.48 7.03
C LEU A 108 5.03 7.72 7.18
N SER A 109 5.45 8.96 7.04
CA SER A 109 6.82 9.43 7.27
C SER A 109 6.82 10.80 7.94
N GLU A 110 7.81 11.06 8.80
CA GLU A 110 7.95 12.38 9.45
C GLU A 110 8.33 13.44 8.40
N ARG A 111 9.30 13.14 7.54
CA ARG A 111 9.68 14.05 6.46
C ARG A 111 8.75 13.88 5.27
N PRO A 112 8.28 14.98 4.69
CA PRO A 112 7.44 14.91 3.51
C PRO A 112 8.22 14.40 2.30
N ILE A 113 7.67 13.39 1.62
CA ILE A 113 8.21 12.83 0.38
C ILE A 113 7.28 13.30 -0.75
N SER A 114 7.85 14.02 -1.71
CA SER A 114 7.13 14.59 -2.86
C SER A 114 7.34 13.80 -4.17
N ARG A 115 7.98 12.63 -4.09
CA ARG A 115 8.30 11.80 -5.24
C ARG A 115 7.48 10.52 -5.23
N ALA A 116 6.71 10.29 -6.27
CA ALA A 116 6.08 9.02 -6.60
C ALA A 116 6.98 8.13 -7.46
N GLU A 117 6.51 6.96 -7.82
CA GLU A 117 7.22 5.92 -8.58
C GLU A 117 8.51 5.45 -7.91
N ILE A 118 8.47 5.30 -6.60
CA ILE A 118 9.58 4.84 -5.78
C ILE A 118 9.20 3.63 -4.95
N LEU A 119 10.20 2.83 -4.57
CA LEU A 119 10.04 1.78 -3.57
C LEU A 119 10.41 2.31 -2.20
N ILE A 120 9.53 2.04 -1.23
CA ILE A 120 9.73 2.42 0.17
C ILE A 120 9.61 1.18 1.04
N ARG A 121 10.66 0.93 1.82
CA ARG A 121 10.63 -0.11 2.85
C ARG A 121 9.78 0.35 4.03
N SER A 122 8.70 -0.37 4.30
CA SER A 122 7.62 0.05 5.17
C SER A 122 7.29 -1.01 6.20
N ARG A 123 7.19 -0.62 7.47
CA ARG A 123 6.75 -1.51 8.56
C ARG A 123 5.25 -1.46 8.69
N VAL A 124 4.60 -2.62 8.56
CA VAL A 124 3.16 -2.78 8.74
C VAL A 124 2.81 -2.60 10.22
N VAL A 125 1.89 -1.68 10.53
CA VAL A 125 1.46 -1.36 11.92
C VAL A 125 -0.04 -1.56 12.15
N GLY A 126 -0.86 -1.54 11.09
CA GLY A 126 -2.30 -1.73 11.15
C GLY A 126 -2.96 -1.58 9.78
N GLY A 127 -4.25 -1.29 9.75
CA GLY A 127 -4.99 -1.06 8.51
C GLY A 127 -6.43 -0.63 8.75
N LEU A 128 -7.09 -0.31 7.64
CA LEU A 128 -8.51 -0.02 7.55
C LEU A 128 -9.20 -1.16 6.82
N GLN A 129 -10.18 -1.78 7.44
CA GLN A 129 -11.05 -2.73 6.76
C GLN A 129 -12.11 -1.95 6.00
N MET A 130 -12.01 -2.00 4.70
CA MET A 130 -12.90 -1.28 3.82
C MET A 130 -13.68 -2.21 2.91
N VAL A 131 -14.89 -1.77 2.57
CA VAL A 131 -15.70 -2.40 1.52
C VAL A 131 -16.11 -1.30 0.54
N ASP A 132 -15.87 -1.53 -0.73
CA ASP A 132 -16.28 -0.65 -1.81
C ASP A 132 -17.13 -1.45 -2.82
N HIS A 133 -18.35 -0.98 -3.11
CA HIS A 133 -19.32 -1.69 -3.96
C HIS A 133 -19.55 -3.18 -3.59
N GLY A 134 -19.35 -3.55 -2.32
CA GLY A 134 -19.50 -4.92 -1.84
C GLY A 134 -18.23 -5.78 -1.93
N GLU A 135 -17.14 -5.25 -2.42
CA GLU A 135 -15.83 -5.91 -2.51
C GLU A 135 -14.90 -5.46 -1.40
N ALA A 136 -14.03 -6.36 -0.92
CA ALA A 136 -13.01 -6.03 0.09
C ALA A 136 -11.93 -5.15 -0.55
N ASP A 137 -11.70 -3.99 0.05
CA ASP A 137 -10.80 -2.95 -0.41
C ASP A 137 -9.95 -2.43 0.77
N ASP A 138 -9.28 -3.34 1.47
CA ASP A 138 -8.49 -3.06 2.67
C ASP A 138 -7.31 -2.12 2.37
N LYS A 139 -7.03 -1.19 3.30
CA LYS A 139 -5.87 -0.29 3.21
C LYS A 139 -4.90 -0.59 4.35
N ILE A 140 -3.73 -1.12 4.02
CA ILE A 140 -2.68 -1.34 5.00
C ILE A 140 -2.12 0.01 5.46
N ILE A 141 -1.90 0.17 6.76
CA ILE A 141 -1.21 1.33 7.34
C ILE A 141 0.17 0.87 7.77
N ALA A 142 1.18 1.58 7.29
CA ALA A 142 2.58 1.32 7.56
C ALA A 142 3.33 2.63 7.86
N VAL A 143 4.52 2.50 8.43
CA VAL A 143 5.46 3.59 8.64
C VAL A 143 6.74 3.34 7.84
N LEU A 144 7.42 4.39 7.41
CA LEU A 144 8.75 4.28 6.80
C LEU A 144 9.69 3.58 7.80
N ALA A 145 10.30 2.46 7.40
CA ALA A 145 10.95 1.54 8.35
C ALA A 145 12.20 2.13 9.05
N ASN A 146 12.85 3.10 8.41
CA ASN A 146 14.04 3.80 8.91
C ASN A 146 13.78 5.29 9.14
N ASP A 147 12.54 5.67 9.43
CA ASP A 147 12.16 7.02 9.84
C ASP A 147 12.69 7.31 11.25
N ASP A 148 13.18 8.53 11.49
CA ASP A 148 13.75 8.91 12.78
C ASP A 148 12.69 9.09 13.89
N VAL A 149 11.44 9.38 13.51
CA VAL A 149 10.30 9.59 14.43
C VAL A 149 9.40 8.36 14.49
N PHE A 150 9.03 7.81 13.32
CA PHE A 150 8.07 6.70 13.24
C PHE A 150 8.74 5.32 13.11
N GLY A 151 10.05 5.24 12.87
CA GLY A 151 10.74 3.96 12.64
C GLY A 151 10.66 2.97 13.81
N ASP A 152 10.37 3.45 15.03
CA ASP A 152 10.16 2.62 16.21
C ASP A 152 8.71 2.28 16.51
N VAL A 153 7.76 2.81 15.76
CA VAL A 153 6.34 2.44 15.86
C VAL A 153 6.15 0.98 15.49
N ARG A 154 5.45 0.24 16.33
CA ARG A 154 5.20 -1.21 16.14
C ARG A 154 3.72 -1.54 16.01
N ARG A 155 2.84 -0.67 16.49
CA ARG A 155 1.38 -0.85 16.51
C ARG A 155 0.72 0.44 16.06
N ILE A 156 -0.48 0.32 15.49
CA ILE A 156 -1.25 1.47 15.04
C ILE A 156 -1.61 2.41 16.20
N GLU A 157 -1.78 1.85 17.39
CA GLU A 157 -2.08 2.59 18.62
C GLU A 157 -0.92 3.47 19.12
N ASP A 158 0.30 3.22 18.60
CA ASP A 158 1.48 4.03 18.91
C ASP A 158 1.52 5.32 18.05
N LEU A 159 0.64 5.43 17.04
CA LEU A 159 0.51 6.61 16.18
C LEU A 159 -0.46 7.64 16.78
N PRO A 160 -0.27 8.95 16.51
CA PRO A 160 -1.24 9.96 16.89
C PRO A 160 -2.64 9.64 16.29
N PRO A 161 -3.71 9.57 17.10
CA PRO A 161 -5.05 9.22 16.61
C PRO A 161 -5.53 10.07 15.44
N ALA A 162 -5.22 11.38 15.44
CA ALA A 162 -5.59 12.30 14.37
C ALA A 162 -5.00 11.94 12.99
N MET A 163 -3.93 11.15 12.92
CA MET A 163 -3.39 10.67 11.64
C MET A 163 -4.30 9.57 11.06
N ILE A 164 -4.79 8.69 11.92
CA ILE A 164 -5.68 7.60 11.53
C ILE A 164 -7.04 8.16 11.14
N GLU A 165 -7.60 9.07 11.95
CA GLU A 165 -8.87 9.75 11.64
C GLU A 165 -8.83 10.47 10.29
N ARG A 166 -7.71 11.09 9.92
CA ARG A 166 -7.55 11.73 8.60
C ARG A 166 -7.54 10.71 7.46
N LEU A 167 -6.92 9.55 7.64
CA LEU A 167 -6.95 8.46 6.66
C LEU A 167 -8.37 7.93 6.49
N GLU A 168 -9.07 7.63 7.59
CA GLU A 168 -10.48 7.20 7.55
C GLU A 168 -11.36 8.22 6.83
N HIS A 169 -11.26 9.49 7.21
CA HIS A 169 -12.04 10.56 6.58
C HIS A 169 -11.74 10.67 5.08
N TYR A 170 -10.47 10.58 4.68
CA TYR A 170 -10.09 10.63 3.27
C TYR A 170 -10.77 9.48 2.50
N PHE A 171 -10.64 8.25 2.94
CA PHE A 171 -11.20 7.09 2.24
C PHE A 171 -12.73 7.02 2.25
N LEU A 172 -13.37 7.56 3.27
CA LEU A 172 -14.83 7.74 3.27
C LEU A 172 -15.32 8.80 2.27
N ALA A 173 -14.50 9.84 2.05
CA ALA A 173 -14.89 11.00 1.28
C ALA A 173 -14.42 10.99 -0.19
N TYR A 174 -13.26 10.39 -0.50
CA TYR A 174 -12.56 10.58 -1.78
C TYR A 174 -13.34 10.13 -3.04
N LYS A 175 -14.30 9.18 -2.89
CA LYS A 175 -15.22 8.75 -3.96
C LYS A 175 -16.56 9.49 -3.93
N SER A 176 -16.82 10.26 -2.88
CA SER A 176 -18.08 11.00 -2.73
C SER A 176 -18.23 12.08 -3.80
N ARG A 177 -19.49 12.38 -4.16
CA ARG A 177 -19.85 13.52 -4.99
C ARG A 177 -20.92 14.34 -4.28
N PRO A 178 -21.03 15.64 -4.52
CA PRO A 178 -22.18 16.38 -4.03
C PRO A 178 -23.47 15.65 -4.38
N ARG A 179 -24.32 15.40 -3.38
CA ARG A 179 -25.60 14.70 -3.50
C ARG A 179 -25.54 13.18 -3.75
N MET A 180 -24.37 12.55 -3.71
CA MET A 180 -24.23 11.08 -3.77
C MET A 180 -23.48 10.59 -2.54
N LYS A 181 -24.02 9.57 -1.86
CA LYS A 181 -23.29 8.90 -0.77
C LYS A 181 -22.09 8.15 -1.34
N SER A 182 -21.01 8.12 -0.58
CA SER A 182 -19.88 7.24 -0.92
C SER A 182 -20.32 5.78 -0.91
N PRO A 183 -19.96 4.98 -1.90
CA PRO A 183 -20.15 3.53 -1.85
C PRO A 183 -19.16 2.83 -0.92
N ALA A 184 -18.08 3.52 -0.54
CA ALA A 184 -17.04 3.00 0.34
C ALA A 184 -17.45 3.12 1.80
N LEU A 185 -17.24 2.04 2.55
CA LEU A 185 -17.47 1.94 4.00
C LEU A 185 -16.17 1.52 4.68
N VAL A 186 -15.79 2.23 5.74
CA VAL A 186 -14.78 1.76 6.68
C VAL A 186 -15.49 1.01 7.80
N HIS A 187 -15.28 -0.31 7.86
CA HIS A 187 -15.88 -1.15 8.89
C HIS A 187 -15.15 -1.02 10.23
N GLN A 188 -13.84 -1.01 10.19
CA GLN A 188 -13.01 -0.89 11.39
C GLN A 188 -11.57 -0.48 11.05
N VAL A 189 -10.93 0.14 12.02
CA VAL A 189 -9.47 0.23 12.13
C VAL A 189 -8.98 -1.03 12.83
N TYR A 190 -7.96 -1.70 12.30
CA TYR A 190 -7.42 -2.91 12.91
C TYR A 190 -5.91 -2.83 13.14
N GLY A 191 -5.47 -3.54 14.18
CA GLY A 191 -4.09 -3.56 14.60
C GLY A 191 -3.18 -4.45 13.73
N ARG A 192 -1.88 -4.39 14.02
CA ARG A 192 -0.80 -5.03 13.27
C ARG A 192 -1.02 -6.52 12.99
N ARG A 193 -1.49 -7.31 13.97
CA ARG A 193 -1.70 -8.75 13.80
C ARG A 193 -2.67 -9.06 12.65
N HIS A 194 -3.75 -8.31 12.55
CA HIS A 194 -4.72 -8.45 11.48
C HIS A 194 -4.12 -7.98 10.14
N ALA A 195 -3.45 -6.81 10.12
CA ALA A 195 -2.81 -6.29 8.92
C ALA A 195 -1.80 -7.27 8.29
N VAL A 196 -0.91 -7.83 9.11
CA VAL A 196 0.05 -8.86 8.68
C VAL A 196 -0.66 -10.09 8.10
N ALA A 197 -1.81 -10.46 8.66
CA ALA A 197 -2.59 -11.58 8.15
C ALA A 197 -3.30 -11.24 6.82
N VAL A 198 -3.72 -9.99 6.60
CA VAL A 198 -4.26 -9.52 5.31
C VAL A 198 -3.17 -9.52 4.24
N VAL A 199 -1.99 -8.97 4.54
CA VAL A 199 -0.84 -8.99 3.60
C VAL A 199 -0.50 -10.43 3.20
N ARG A 200 -0.45 -11.36 4.17
CA ARG A 200 -0.18 -12.78 3.90
C ARG A 200 -1.25 -13.41 3.01
N ALA A 201 -2.52 -13.08 3.24
CA ALA A 201 -3.63 -13.54 2.42
C ALA A 201 -3.52 -13.01 0.97
N ALA A 202 -3.20 -11.71 0.79
CA ALA A 202 -3.03 -11.11 -0.52
C ALA A 202 -1.81 -11.67 -1.28
N MET A 203 -0.72 -12.00 -0.57
CA MET A 203 0.43 -12.71 -1.16
C MET A 203 0.05 -14.14 -1.58
N GLN A 204 -0.83 -14.81 -0.83
CA GLN A 204 -1.33 -16.14 -1.20
C GLN A 204 -2.25 -16.06 -2.41
N ASP A 205 -3.22 -15.15 -2.43
CA ASP A 205 -4.10 -14.90 -3.57
C ASP A 205 -3.29 -14.61 -4.84
N TYR A 206 -2.18 -13.85 -4.72
CA TYR A 206 -1.30 -13.56 -5.85
C TYR A 206 -0.65 -14.85 -6.40
N ARG A 207 -0.10 -15.70 -5.53
CA ARG A 207 0.49 -16.98 -5.95
C ARG A 207 -0.54 -17.90 -6.62
N ASP A 208 -1.72 -17.97 -6.05
CA ASP A 208 -2.81 -18.81 -6.58
C ASP A 208 -3.30 -18.32 -7.94
N ARG A 209 -3.25 -17.01 -8.18
CA ARG A 209 -3.75 -16.37 -9.40
C ARG A 209 -2.73 -16.31 -10.53
N PHE A 210 -1.46 -16.03 -10.21
CA PHE A 210 -0.41 -15.71 -11.22
C PHE A 210 0.75 -16.70 -11.22
N GLY A 211 0.84 -17.57 -10.26
CA GLY A 211 2.01 -18.41 -10.01
C GLY A 211 3.10 -17.64 -9.24
N GLY A 212 3.87 -18.29 -8.43
CA GLY A 212 4.96 -17.71 -7.63
C GLY A 212 6.31 -18.05 -8.21
#